data_4276d4c1d365f48bcae8696e2b16da19
#
_entry.id   4276d4c1d365f48bcae8696e2b16da19
#
_cell.length_a   1.000
_cell.length_b   1.000
_cell.length_c   1.000
_cell.angle_alpha   90.00
_cell.angle_beta   90.00
_cell.angle_gamma   90.00
#
_symmetry.space_group_name_H-M   'P 1'
#
loop_
_entity.id
_entity.type
_entity.pdbx_description
1 polymer ?
#
loop_
_entity_poly.entity_id
_entity_poly.type
_entity_poly.pdbx_seq_one_letter_code
_entity_poly.pdbx_strand_id
1 'polypeptide(L)' 'MESIEAHIKKDREILKDPTISEPTRHHIEDELHDLIDYESHHHEEIEAGDHHDPNTIELFCDTHPDEPECLIYDD' A
#
# COMPACT_ATOMS: atom_id res chain seq x y z
N MET A 1 2.57 15.79 -1.80
CA MET A 1 2.13 14.49 -1.28
C MET A 1 1.98 13.52 -2.45
N GLU A 2 2.60 12.36 -2.35
CA GLU A 2 2.51 11.38 -3.43
C GLU A 2 1.14 10.68 -3.39
N SER A 3 0.65 10.31 -4.57
CA SER A 3 -0.58 9.52 -4.67
C SER A 3 -0.25 8.03 -4.52
N ILE A 4 -1.28 7.23 -4.27
CA ILE A 4 -1.11 5.77 -4.19
C ILE A 4 -0.59 5.22 -5.52
N GLU A 5 -1.06 5.76 -6.64
CA GLU A 5 -0.61 5.31 -7.96
C GLU A 5 0.88 5.59 -8.16
N ALA A 6 1.36 6.76 -7.71
CA ALA A 6 2.77 7.10 -7.80
C ALA A 6 3.63 6.17 -6.95
N HIS A 7 3.15 5.81 -5.77
CA HIS A 7 3.86 4.86 -4.90
C HIS A 7 3.96 3.48 -5.55
N ILE A 8 2.86 2.99 -6.12
CA ILE A 8 2.84 1.70 -6.82
C ILE A 8 3.83 1.70 -7.97
N LYS A 9 3.83 2.76 -8.76
CA LYS A 9 4.76 2.90 -9.89
C LYS A 9 6.21 2.87 -9.42
N LYS A 10 6.51 3.59 -8.34
CA LYS A 10 7.85 3.67 -7.77
C LYS A 10 8.32 2.28 -7.31
N ASP A 11 7.45 1.54 -6.63
CA ASP A 11 7.78 0.19 -6.15
C ASP A 11 8.06 -0.75 -7.33
N ARG A 12 7.28 -0.65 -8.39
CA ARG A 12 7.51 -1.46 -9.58
C ARG A 12 8.85 -1.14 -10.24
N GLU A 13 9.24 0.12 -10.25
CA GLU A 13 10.53 0.54 -10.79
C GLU A 13 11.69 0.01 -9.94
N ILE A 14 11.54 0.02 -8.63
CA ILE A 14 12.54 -0.53 -7.72
C ILE A 14 12.73 -2.03 -7.99
N LEU A 15 11.65 -2.76 -8.22
CA LEU A 15 11.72 -4.19 -8.49
C LEU A 15 12.38 -4.54 -9.82
N LYS A 16 12.49 -3.59 -10.74
CA LYS A 16 13.20 -3.79 -12.00
C LYS A 16 14.71 -3.69 -11.85
N ASP A 17 15.20 -3.17 -10.73
CA ASP A 17 16.63 -3.00 -10.48
C ASP A 17 17.25 -4.36 -10.09
N PRO A 18 18.16 -4.91 -10.90
CA PRO A 18 18.78 -6.20 -10.62
C PRO A 18 19.78 -6.16 -9.47
N THR A 19 20.14 -4.97 -8.98
CA THR A 19 21.14 -4.81 -7.93
C THR A 19 20.58 -4.79 -6.52
N ILE A 20 19.25 -4.78 -6.36
CA ILE A 20 18.65 -4.78 -5.02
C ILE A 20 18.81 -6.16 -4.36
N SER A 21 18.92 -6.15 -3.02
CA SER A 21 19.09 -7.39 -2.27
C SER A 21 17.79 -8.19 -2.22
N GLU A 22 17.89 -9.49 -1.94
CA GLU A 22 16.71 -10.35 -1.81
C GLU A 22 15.76 -9.89 -0.70
N PRO A 23 16.25 -9.55 0.51
CA PRO A 23 15.34 -9.03 1.55
C PRO A 23 14.62 -7.76 1.13
N THR A 24 15.30 -6.85 0.44
CA THR A 24 14.70 -5.62 -0.06
C THR A 24 13.63 -5.95 -1.10
N ARG A 25 13.94 -6.87 -2.01
CA ARG A 25 12.99 -7.29 -3.04
C ARG A 25 11.71 -7.83 -2.42
N HIS A 26 11.83 -8.73 -1.42
CA HIS A 26 10.66 -9.29 -0.74
C HIS A 26 9.84 -8.22 -0.05
N HIS A 27 10.51 -7.28 0.63
CA HIS A 27 9.82 -6.19 1.31
C HIS A 27 9.01 -5.34 0.31
N ILE A 28 9.62 -4.99 -0.81
CA ILE A 28 8.94 -4.17 -1.83
C ILE A 28 7.80 -4.94 -2.50
N GLU A 29 7.99 -6.23 -2.76
CA GLU A 29 6.94 -7.05 -3.34
C GLU A 29 5.72 -7.15 -2.41
N ASP A 30 5.96 -7.36 -1.11
CA ASP A 30 4.88 -7.41 -0.13
C ASP A 30 4.17 -6.06 -0.03
N GLU A 31 4.93 -4.97 0.00
CA GLU A 31 4.35 -3.62 0.04
C GLU A 31 3.52 -3.34 -1.20
N LEU A 32 4.03 -3.70 -2.37
CA LEU A 32 3.32 -3.51 -3.63
C LEU A 32 2.03 -4.29 -3.65
N HIS A 33 2.06 -5.53 -3.18
CA HIS A 33 0.86 -6.37 -3.10
C HIS A 33 -0.20 -5.72 -2.21
N ASP A 34 0.22 -5.22 -1.04
CA ASP A 34 -0.70 -4.54 -0.11
C ASP A 34 -1.27 -3.27 -0.73
N LEU A 35 -0.45 -2.50 -1.44
CA LEU A 35 -0.91 -1.29 -2.11
C LEU A 35 -1.95 -1.59 -3.19
N ILE A 36 -1.73 -2.65 -3.96
CA ILE A 36 -2.67 -3.06 -5.00
C ILE A 36 -3.99 -3.53 -4.39
N ASP A 37 -3.93 -4.29 -3.30
CA ASP A 37 -5.13 -4.72 -2.59
C ASP A 37 -5.89 -3.52 -2.04
N TYR A 38 -5.20 -2.57 -1.44
CA TYR A 38 -5.81 -1.35 -0.94
C TYR A 38 -6.51 -0.58 -2.06
N GLU A 39 -5.82 -0.41 -3.18
CA GLU A 39 -6.39 0.28 -4.34
C GLU A 39 -7.67 -0.41 -4.81
N SER A 40 -7.66 -1.74 -4.86
CA SER A 40 -8.83 -2.51 -5.27
C SER A 40 -9.99 -2.34 -4.30
N HIS A 41 -9.72 -2.38 -2.98
CA HIS A 41 -10.76 -2.24 -1.95
C HIS A 41 -11.33 -0.83 -1.88
N HIS A 42 -10.55 0.17 -2.25
CA HIS A 42 -10.94 1.58 -2.17
C HIS A 42 -11.11 2.23 -3.54
N HIS A 43 -11.39 1.42 -4.54
CA HIS A 43 -11.49 1.86 -5.94
C HIS A 43 -12.49 3.01 -6.12
N GLU A 44 -13.65 2.93 -5.48
CA GLU A 44 -14.68 3.96 -5.60
C GLU A 44 -14.21 5.30 -5.02
N GLU A 45 -13.50 5.25 -3.90
CA GLU A 45 -12.97 6.44 -3.25
C GLU A 45 -11.88 7.08 -4.10
N ILE A 46 -11.04 6.24 -4.72
CA ILE A 46 -9.99 6.72 -5.61
C ILE A 46 -10.59 7.39 -6.84
N GLU A 47 -11.62 6.83 -7.43
CA GLU A 47 -12.31 7.43 -8.56
C GLU A 47 -12.99 8.74 -8.17
N ALA A 48 -13.42 8.85 -6.92
CA ALA A 48 -14.02 10.08 -6.42
C ALA A 48 -13.01 11.20 -6.12
N GLY A 49 -11.71 10.90 -6.25
CA GLY A 49 -10.66 11.88 -6.07
C GLY A 49 -9.75 11.66 -4.88
N ASP A 50 -9.98 10.61 -4.11
CA ASP A 50 -9.17 10.29 -2.94
C ASP A 50 -7.99 9.40 -3.34
N HIS A 51 -6.91 10.03 -3.77
CA HIS A 51 -5.71 9.34 -4.25
C HIS A 51 -4.58 9.33 -3.22
N HIS A 52 -4.90 9.50 -1.94
CA HIS A 52 -3.85 9.57 -0.93
C HIS A 52 -3.06 8.25 -0.83
N ASP A 53 -1.78 8.38 -0.48
CA ASP A 53 -0.90 7.24 -0.28
C ASP A 53 -1.14 6.70 1.13
N PRO A 54 -1.65 5.46 1.28
CA PRO A 54 -1.94 4.92 2.61
C PRO A 54 -0.65 4.68 3.40
N ASN A 55 -0.71 4.93 4.70
CA ASN A 55 0.42 4.62 5.58
C ASN A 55 0.38 3.15 5.99
N THR A 56 1.39 2.72 6.76
CA THR A 56 1.53 1.33 7.18
C THR A 56 0.31 0.84 7.96
N ILE A 57 -0.24 1.68 8.83
CA ILE A 57 -1.42 1.32 9.63
C ILE A 57 -2.64 1.14 8.74
N GLU A 58 -2.82 2.02 7.77
CA GLU A 58 -3.95 1.90 6.84
C GLU A 58 -3.88 0.61 6.03
N LEU A 59 -2.69 0.26 5.55
CA LEU A 59 -2.51 -0.98 4.81
C LEU A 59 -2.77 -2.20 5.69
N PHE A 60 -2.24 -2.19 6.90
CA PHE A 60 -2.44 -3.29 7.85
C PHE A 60 -3.91 -3.48 8.17
N CYS A 61 -4.61 -2.38 8.46
CA CYS A 61 -6.02 -2.44 8.83
C CYS A 61 -6.92 -2.86 7.68
N ASP A 62 -6.52 -2.59 6.44
CA ASP A 62 -7.28 -3.02 5.28
C ASP A 62 -7.37 -4.55 5.19
N THR A 63 -6.29 -5.23 5.58
CA THR A 63 -6.24 -6.70 5.56
C THR A 63 -6.56 -7.34 6.91
N HIS A 64 -6.46 -6.58 8.00
CA HIS A 64 -6.69 -7.08 9.36
C HIS A 64 -7.62 -6.15 10.14
N PRO A 65 -8.87 -5.99 9.70
CA PRO A 65 -9.79 -5.02 10.35
C PRO A 65 -10.17 -5.37 11.78
N ASP A 66 -9.98 -6.62 12.19
CA ASP A 66 -10.35 -7.08 13.53
C ASP A 66 -9.24 -6.91 14.56
N GLU A 67 -8.07 -6.45 14.16
CA GLU A 67 -6.97 -6.25 15.08
C GLU A 67 -7.23 -5.08 16.03
N PRO A 68 -6.80 -5.20 17.32
CA PRO A 68 -7.03 -4.13 18.29
C PRO A 68 -6.48 -2.77 17.86
N GLU A 69 -5.35 -2.74 17.17
CA GLU A 69 -4.75 -1.50 16.70
C GLU A 69 -5.67 -0.78 15.72
N CYS A 70 -6.39 -1.54 14.92
CA CYS A 70 -7.32 -0.98 13.95
C CYS A 70 -8.58 -0.44 14.61
N LEU A 71 -9.01 -1.06 15.70
CA LEU A 71 -10.18 -0.62 16.46
C LEU A 71 -9.91 0.70 17.18
N ILE A 72 -8.66 0.93 17.60
CA ILE A 72 -8.26 2.17 18.26
C ILE A 72 -8.29 3.35 17.28
N TYR A 73 -7.91 3.11 16.03
CA TYR A 73 -7.82 4.15 15.01
C TYR A 73 -9.08 4.28 14.15
N ASP A 74 -10.09 3.49 14.45
CA ASP A 74 -11.34 3.54 13.72
C ASP A 74 -12.24 4.61 14.32
N ASP A 75 -12.41 5.69 13.60
CA ASP A 75 -13.29 6.79 14.00
C ASP A 75 -14.68 6.61 13.42
#